data_dbb134768887bfe9085e0e5b6aea35e3
#
_entry.id   dbb134768887bfe9085e0e5b6aea35e3
#
_cell.length_a   1.000
_cell.length_b   1.000
_cell.length_c   1.000
_cell.angle_alpha   90.00
_cell.angle_beta   90.00
_cell.angle_gamma   90.00
#
_symmetry.space_group_name_H-M   'P 1'
#
loop_
_entity.id
_entity.type
_entity.pdbx_description
1 polymer ?
#
loop_
_entity_poly.entity_id
_entity_poly.type
_entity_poly.pdbx_seq_one_letter_code
_entity_poly.pdbx_strand_id
1 'polypeptide(L)'
;NETITVDLSSSENSALATVGGALALGANVLDSKGILLYRQSDANVLAFSRNCTHNGCTIGSFQNGTSLCPCHGSQFNTSGSVVNGPAVNPLTQYSATITGNIVTITT
;
A
#
# COMPACT_ATOMS: atom_id res chain seq x y z
N ASN A 1 -9.94 17.46 0.60
CA ASN A 1 -9.55 16.12 0.14
C ASN A 1 -8.26 16.21 -0.68
N GLU A 2 -7.27 15.42 -0.29
CA GLU A 2 -6.02 15.34 -1.01
C GLU A 2 -6.06 14.16 -1.98
N THR A 3 -5.37 14.30 -3.10
CA THR A 3 -5.30 13.27 -4.13
C THR A 3 -3.88 13.17 -4.65
N ILE A 4 -3.39 11.94 -4.84
CA ILE A 4 -2.14 11.69 -5.57
C ILE A 4 -2.41 10.71 -6.70
N THR A 5 -1.56 10.76 -7.73
CA THR A 5 -1.67 9.86 -8.88
C THR A 5 -0.37 9.10 -9.08
N VAL A 6 -0.50 7.86 -9.61
CA VAL A 6 0.63 7.00 -9.93
C VAL A 6 0.50 6.59 -11.38
N ASP A 7 1.51 6.89 -12.18
CA ASP A 7 1.54 6.57 -13.60
C ASP A 7 2.22 5.21 -13.79
N LEU A 8 1.42 4.21 -14.21
CA LEU A 8 1.91 2.84 -14.38
C LEU A 8 2.80 2.67 -15.61
N SER A 9 2.82 3.64 -16.53
CA SER A 9 3.71 3.60 -17.68
C SER A 9 5.14 4.02 -17.32
N SER A 10 5.32 4.60 -16.14
CA SER A 10 6.64 4.96 -15.63
C SER A 10 7.39 3.70 -15.18
N SER A 11 8.66 3.58 -15.52
CA SER A 11 9.44 2.38 -15.17
C SER A 11 9.56 2.16 -13.65
N GLU A 12 9.56 3.23 -12.87
CA GLU A 12 9.65 3.13 -11.40
C GLU A 12 8.39 2.53 -10.78
N ASN A 13 7.25 2.55 -11.51
CA ASN A 13 5.98 2.04 -11.05
C ASN A 13 5.58 0.73 -11.74
N SER A 14 6.50 0.12 -12.48
CA SER A 14 6.20 -1.05 -13.31
C SER A 14 5.75 -2.28 -12.52
N ALA A 15 6.15 -2.39 -11.26
CA ALA A 15 5.73 -3.51 -10.41
C ALA A 15 4.20 -3.55 -10.24
N LEU A 16 3.55 -2.38 -10.21
CA LEU A 16 2.10 -2.29 -10.05
C LEU A 16 1.34 -2.48 -11.38
N ALA A 17 2.04 -2.49 -12.51
CA ALA A 17 1.42 -2.69 -13.81
C ALA A 17 0.95 -4.13 -14.03
N THR A 18 1.42 -5.08 -13.22
CA THR A 18 1.08 -6.48 -13.29
C THR A 18 0.15 -6.86 -12.15
N VAL A 19 -0.91 -7.63 -12.45
CA VAL A 19 -1.81 -8.14 -11.40
C VAL A 19 -1.01 -8.98 -10.40
N GLY A 20 -1.26 -8.74 -9.12
CA GLY A 20 -0.50 -9.35 -8.04
C GLY A 20 0.75 -8.58 -7.66
N GLY A 21 1.08 -7.51 -8.38
CA GLY A 21 2.21 -6.67 -8.06
C GLY A 21 1.93 -5.72 -6.91
N ALA A 22 2.99 -5.23 -6.28
CA ALA A 22 2.91 -4.30 -5.17
C ALA A 22 3.93 -3.19 -5.34
N LEU A 23 3.60 -2.01 -4.81
CA LEU A 23 4.46 -0.84 -4.89
C LEU A 23 4.38 -0.08 -3.57
N ALA A 24 5.52 0.30 -3.02
CA ALA A 24 5.59 1.09 -1.80
C ALA A 24 5.99 2.52 -2.16
N LEU A 25 5.11 3.47 -1.90
CA LEU A 25 5.38 4.89 -2.10
C LEU A 25 5.97 5.49 -0.84
N GLY A 26 6.88 6.45 -1.00
CA GLY A 26 7.43 7.19 0.12
C GLY A 26 6.44 8.21 0.69
N ALA A 27 6.89 8.97 1.67
CA ALA A 27 6.09 10.03 2.30
C ALA A 27 5.50 10.95 1.24
N ASN A 28 4.24 11.32 1.42
CA ASN A 28 3.52 12.16 0.46
C ASN A 28 2.45 12.98 1.18
N VAL A 29 1.68 13.74 0.41
CA VAL A 29 0.67 14.64 0.97
C VAL A 29 -0.46 13.89 1.67
N LEU A 30 -0.72 12.63 1.31
CA LEU A 30 -1.78 11.83 1.94
C LEU A 30 -1.30 11.16 3.22
N ASP A 31 -0.03 10.74 3.27
CA ASP A 31 0.48 9.95 4.38
C ASP A 31 1.97 10.19 4.56
N SER A 32 2.35 10.65 5.75
CA SER A 32 3.75 10.95 6.06
C SER A 32 4.64 9.70 6.13
N LYS A 33 4.04 8.51 6.25
CA LYS A 33 4.76 7.23 6.22
C LYS A 33 4.81 6.62 4.84
N GLY A 34 3.98 7.10 3.92
CA GLY A 34 3.87 6.56 2.58
C GLY A 34 2.66 5.67 2.42
N ILE A 35 2.46 5.19 1.20
CA ILE A 35 1.31 4.38 0.85
C ILE A 35 1.76 3.09 0.19
N LEU A 36 1.15 1.98 0.61
CA LEU A 36 1.41 0.66 0.07
C LEU A 36 0.31 0.31 -0.91
N LEU A 37 0.67 0.02 -2.15
CA LEU A 37 -0.27 -0.30 -3.22
C LEU A 37 -0.18 -1.77 -3.59
N TYR A 38 -1.33 -2.38 -3.86
CA TYR A 38 -1.42 -3.76 -4.32
C TYR A 38 -2.38 -3.86 -5.51
N ARG A 39 -1.92 -4.42 -6.63
CA ARG A 39 -2.75 -4.64 -7.82
C ARG A 39 -3.57 -5.91 -7.63
N GLN A 40 -4.81 -5.74 -7.16
CA GLN A 40 -5.68 -6.89 -6.87
C GLN A 40 -6.18 -7.57 -8.14
N SER A 41 -6.51 -6.78 -9.17
CA SER A 41 -6.99 -7.28 -10.46
C SER A 41 -6.71 -6.23 -11.53
N ASP A 42 -7.13 -6.50 -12.77
CA ASP A 42 -6.96 -5.54 -13.85
C ASP A 42 -7.64 -4.20 -13.56
N ALA A 43 -8.76 -4.24 -12.85
CA ALA A 43 -9.57 -3.06 -12.57
C ALA A 43 -9.43 -2.51 -11.16
N ASN A 44 -8.74 -3.22 -10.25
CA ASN A 44 -8.71 -2.86 -8.84
C ASN A 44 -7.31 -2.75 -8.29
N VAL A 45 -7.05 -1.63 -7.62
CA VAL A 45 -5.83 -1.39 -6.85
C VAL A 45 -6.24 -1.07 -5.42
N LEU A 46 -5.58 -1.68 -4.44
CA LEU A 46 -5.80 -1.38 -3.03
C LEU A 46 -4.68 -0.48 -2.52
N ALA A 47 -5.02 0.47 -1.67
CA ALA A 47 -4.06 1.44 -1.13
C ALA A 47 -4.17 1.47 0.39
N PHE A 48 -3.03 1.31 1.06
CA PHE A 48 -2.97 1.29 2.52
C PHE A 48 -1.89 2.23 3.02
N SER A 49 -2.09 2.78 4.22
CA SER A 49 -1.05 3.53 4.91
C SER A 49 0.11 2.59 5.27
N ARG A 50 1.33 3.07 5.08
CA ARG A 50 2.52 2.34 5.53
C ARG A 50 2.83 2.58 7.01
N ASN A 51 1.91 3.19 7.72
CA ASN A 51 2.04 3.43 9.16
C ASN A 51 1.62 2.17 9.91
N CYS A 52 2.59 1.50 10.54
CA CYS A 52 2.32 0.31 11.34
C CYS A 52 1.35 0.67 12.48
N THR A 53 0.24 -0.06 12.58
CA THR A 53 -0.79 0.26 13.55
C THR A 53 -0.39 -0.05 14.99
N HIS A 54 0.74 -0.76 15.18
CA HIS A 54 1.26 -1.03 16.52
C HIS A 54 2.06 0.15 17.07
N ASN A 55 3.06 0.64 16.32
CA ASN A 55 3.98 1.65 16.86
C ASN A 55 4.39 2.74 15.87
N GLY A 56 3.73 2.84 14.72
CA GLY A 56 3.99 3.92 13.78
C GLY A 56 5.22 3.77 12.92
N CYS A 57 5.90 2.63 12.93
CA CYS A 57 7.01 2.39 12.03
C CYS A 57 6.52 2.24 10.59
N THR A 58 7.37 2.59 9.62
CA THR A 58 7.03 2.45 8.21
C THR A 58 7.16 0.99 7.79
N ILE A 59 6.09 0.40 7.27
CA ILE A 59 6.10 -1.00 6.82
C ILE A 59 6.63 -1.10 5.39
N GLY A 60 7.16 -2.29 5.05
CA GLY A 60 7.68 -2.57 3.72
C GLY A 60 6.61 -2.95 2.71
N SER A 61 7.02 -3.14 1.45
CA SER A 61 6.12 -3.59 0.40
C SER A 61 5.70 -5.04 0.65
N PHE A 62 4.55 -5.43 0.05
CA PHE A 62 4.11 -6.82 0.12
C PHE A 62 5.13 -7.74 -0.56
N GLN A 63 5.50 -8.82 0.13
CA GLN A 63 6.35 -9.87 -0.40
C GLN A 63 5.67 -11.19 -0.08
N ASN A 64 5.37 -11.99 -1.11
CA ASN A 64 4.63 -13.24 -0.96
C ASN A 64 3.29 -13.04 -0.25
N GLY A 65 2.64 -11.90 -0.53
CA GLY A 65 1.32 -11.59 0.04
C GLY A 65 1.35 -11.01 1.44
N THR A 66 2.53 -10.68 1.97
CA THR A 66 2.66 -10.18 3.34
C THR A 66 3.54 -8.94 3.39
N SER A 67 3.08 -7.93 4.15
CA SER A 67 3.88 -6.75 4.49
C SER A 67 4.39 -6.88 5.92
N LEU A 68 5.66 -6.60 6.13
CA LEU A 68 6.32 -6.76 7.43
C LEU A 68 6.66 -5.41 8.03
N CYS A 69 6.29 -5.21 9.30
CA CYS A 69 6.77 -4.08 10.09
C CYS A 69 8.14 -4.44 10.68
N PRO A 70 9.21 -3.69 10.34
CA PRO A 70 10.55 -4.06 10.78
C PRO A 70 10.81 -3.83 12.27
N CYS A 71 9.96 -3.05 12.95
CA CYS A 71 10.22 -2.69 14.35
C CYS A 71 9.96 -3.83 15.32
N HIS A 72 8.82 -4.54 15.17
CA HIS A 72 8.42 -5.59 16.10
C HIS A 72 7.86 -6.84 15.39
N GLY A 73 7.98 -6.91 14.07
CA GLY A 73 7.58 -8.11 13.33
C GLY A 73 6.11 -8.26 13.04
N SER A 74 5.29 -7.20 13.23
CA SER A 74 3.89 -7.25 12.84
C SER A 74 3.76 -7.50 11.34
N GLN A 75 2.78 -8.32 10.94
CA GLN A 75 2.57 -8.67 9.54
C GLN A 75 1.14 -8.40 9.12
N PHE A 76 0.98 -7.92 7.89
CA PHE A 76 -0.33 -7.59 7.31
C PHE A 76 -0.43 -8.25 5.93
N ASN A 77 -1.63 -8.73 5.59
CA ASN A 77 -1.85 -9.35 4.28
C ASN A 77 -2.26 -8.30 3.24
N THR A 78 -2.53 -8.75 2.01
CA THR A 78 -2.87 -7.84 0.90
C THR A 78 -4.23 -7.15 1.06
N SER A 79 -5.04 -7.56 2.05
CA SER A 79 -6.28 -6.87 2.42
C SER A 79 -6.05 -5.85 3.53
N GLY A 80 -4.82 -5.71 4.02
CA GLY A 80 -4.50 -4.81 5.12
C GLY A 80 -4.80 -5.38 6.49
N SER A 81 -5.26 -6.63 6.59
CA SER A 81 -5.58 -7.27 7.86
C SER A 81 -4.33 -7.79 8.56
N VAL A 82 -4.36 -7.79 9.89
CA VAL A 82 -3.24 -8.31 10.69
C VAL A 82 -3.14 -9.82 10.51
N VAL A 83 -1.95 -10.29 10.15
CA VAL A 83 -1.62 -11.72 10.05
C VAL A 83 -0.89 -12.17 11.30
N ASN A 84 0.00 -11.31 11.82
CA ASN A 84 0.82 -11.63 12.99
C ASN A 84 1.00 -10.36 13.81
N GLY A 85 0.82 -10.47 15.14
CA GLY A 85 1.00 -9.35 16.06
C GLY A 85 2.46 -8.99 16.22
N PRO A 86 2.72 -7.97 17.05
CA PRO A 86 1.87 -7.38 18.08
C PRO A 86 0.78 -6.40 17.61
N ALA A 87 0.75 -5.99 16.34
CA ALA A 87 -0.34 -5.13 15.86
C ALA A 87 -1.69 -5.86 15.98
N VAL A 88 -2.74 -5.13 16.37
CA VAL A 88 -4.09 -5.69 16.52
C VAL A 88 -5.10 -5.04 15.58
N ASN A 89 -4.78 -3.88 15.01
CA ASN A 89 -5.67 -3.16 14.10
C ASN A 89 -5.21 -3.31 12.66
N PRO A 90 -6.15 -3.39 11.69
CA PRO A 90 -5.76 -3.44 10.28
C PRO A 90 -5.13 -2.11 9.84
N LEU A 91 -4.46 -2.12 8.69
CA LEU A 91 -3.90 -0.91 8.11
C LEU A 91 -5.03 0.04 7.69
N THR A 92 -4.79 1.34 7.82
CA THR A 92 -5.70 2.35 7.29
C THR A 92 -5.74 2.22 5.77
N GLN A 93 -6.93 2.14 5.19
CA GLN A 93 -7.11 1.98 3.75
C GLN A 93 -7.58 3.29 3.13
N TYR A 94 -6.97 3.65 2.00
CA TYR A 94 -7.37 4.81 1.19
C TYR A 94 -8.15 4.33 -0.02
N SER A 95 -8.97 5.24 -0.59
CA SER A 95 -9.64 4.96 -1.85
C SER A 95 -8.65 5.00 -3.00
N ALA A 96 -8.71 4.02 -3.89
CA ALA A 96 -7.86 3.96 -5.07
C ALA A 96 -8.67 3.50 -6.26
N THR A 97 -8.49 4.18 -7.39
CA THR A 97 -9.13 3.82 -8.65
C THR A 97 -8.07 3.79 -9.74
N ILE A 98 -8.31 2.99 -10.78
CA ILE A 98 -7.41 2.91 -11.91
C ILE A 98 -8.18 3.25 -13.19
N THR A 99 -7.60 4.15 -14.00
CA THR A 99 -8.16 4.55 -15.29
C THR A 99 -7.01 4.55 -16.29
N GLY A 100 -7.06 3.65 -17.27
CA GLY A 100 -5.93 3.46 -18.19
C GLY A 100 -4.69 3.08 -17.41
N ASN A 101 -3.65 3.89 -17.48
CA ASN A 101 -2.39 3.67 -16.76
C ASN A 101 -2.25 4.55 -15.52
N ILE A 102 -3.33 5.22 -15.09
CA ILE A 102 -3.25 6.15 -13.97
C ILE A 102 -4.03 5.59 -12.78
N VAL A 103 -3.36 5.44 -11.64
CA VAL A 103 -3.98 5.12 -10.35
C VAL A 103 -4.18 6.42 -9.60
N THR A 104 -5.40 6.67 -9.15
CA THR A 104 -5.74 7.85 -8.35
C THR A 104 -6.08 7.43 -6.93
N ILE A 105 -5.39 8.01 -5.96
CA ILE A 105 -5.54 7.67 -4.55
C ILE A 105 -6.02 8.90 -3.80
N THR A 106 -7.09 8.74 -3.01
CA THR A 106 -7.66 9.85 -2.23
C THR A 106 -7.91 9.43 -0.78
N THR A 107 -7.94 10.42 0.08
CA THR A 107 -8.32 10.24 1.49
C THR A 107 -9.83 10.07 1.65
#